data_11c222ab854738b2b9a3b2e06d4cc396
#
_entry.id   11c222ab854738b2b9a3b2e06d4cc396
#
_cell.length_a   1.000
_cell.length_b   1.000
_cell.length_c   1.000
_cell.angle_alpha   90.00
_cell.angle_beta   90.00
_cell.angle_gamma   90.00
#
_symmetry.space_group_name_H-M   'P 1'
#
loop_
_entity.id
_entity.type
_entity.pdbx_description
1 polymer ?
#
loop_
_entity_poly.entity_id
_entity_poly.type
_entity_poly.pdbx_seq_one_letter_code
_entity_poly.pdbx_strand_id
1 'polypeptide(L)'
;LDYELVMVTNQDGLGPESFPENTFWPAHNKMLQAFKNEGIEFSEILIDKSFPEDNAPTRKPRTGLLNKYIYGDYDLANSYVIGDRGTDIELAQNLKSKSIFIGDKHENATLSTTNWNEIFQFLKSIPRQFKINRKTNETDITVELNLDGNGKGYFNTGIGFFDHMLEQISKHGNIDLKVEVKGDLEIDEHHTIEDVALTLGEAFLKALGSKKGIERYGFLLPMDECLAQVGIDFGGRPWLVWEANFEREMIGEMPTEMFMHFFKSFTDTAKCNLHVKAQGDNEHHKIEAIFKAFAKAIKMAKTKTDNHSIPSTKGKL
;
A
#
# COMPACT_ATOMS: atom_id res chain seq x y z
N LEU A 1 -4.90 1.62 -11.73
CA LEU A 1 -4.29 2.42 -10.68
C LEU A 1 -5.35 2.84 -9.66
N ASP A 2 -4.99 2.91 -8.38
CA ASP A 2 -5.93 3.14 -7.27
C ASP A 2 -6.00 4.62 -6.89
N TYR A 3 -6.24 5.48 -7.88
CA TYR A 3 -6.42 6.90 -7.66
C TYR A 3 -7.88 7.30 -7.83
N GLU A 4 -8.37 8.13 -6.92
CA GLU A 4 -9.59 8.90 -7.12
C GLU A 4 -9.29 10.04 -8.11
N LEU A 5 -10.09 10.16 -9.14
CA LEU A 5 -9.90 11.17 -10.20
C LEU A 5 -10.75 12.40 -9.92
N VAL A 6 -10.09 13.54 -9.80
CA VAL A 6 -10.74 14.86 -9.60
C VAL A 6 -10.31 15.79 -10.72
N MET A 7 -11.26 16.42 -11.39
CA MET A 7 -10.98 17.43 -12.40
C MET A 7 -11.02 18.81 -11.77
N VAL A 8 -9.94 19.60 -11.95
CA VAL A 8 -9.88 20.99 -11.49
C VAL A 8 -9.50 21.88 -12.65
N THR A 9 -10.37 22.82 -13.01
CA THR A 9 -10.15 23.67 -14.18
C THR A 9 -10.54 25.12 -13.93
N ASN A 10 -9.72 26.06 -14.47
CA ASN A 10 -10.08 27.47 -14.57
C ASN A 10 -10.71 27.70 -15.96
N GLN A 11 -11.90 28.27 -15.97
CA GLN A 11 -12.65 28.61 -17.19
C GLN A 11 -12.97 30.12 -17.15
N ASP A 12 -12.00 30.90 -17.59
CA ASP A 12 -11.99 32.36 -17.46
C ASP A 12 -13.26 33.00 -18.05
N GLY A 13 -14.06 33.61 -17.19
CA GLY A 13 -15.29 34.32 -17.61
C GLY A 13 -16.42 33.42 -18.11
N LEU A 14 -16.44 32.13 -17.69
CA LEU A 14 -17.58 31.26 -18.07
C LEU A 14 -18.90 31.76 -17.47
N GLY A 15 -19.86 32.04 -18.34
CA GLY A 15 -21.18 32.53 -18.03
C GLY A 15 -21.58 33.82 -18.76
N PRO A 16 -20.75 34.90 -18.74
CA PRO A 16 -20.97 36.11 -19.51
C PRO A 16 -20.92 35.93 -21.05
N GLU A 17 -21.26 37.00 -21.80
CA GLU A 17 -21.26 36.97 -23.27
C GLU A 17 -19.91 36.61 -23.90
N SER A 18 -18.82 36.94 -23.22
CA SER A 18 -17.45 36.62 -23.69
C SER A 18 -17.14 35.09 -23.70
N PHE A 19 -17.77 34.31 -22.84
CA PHE A 19 -17.67 32.85 -22.83
C PHE A 19 -19.01 32.23 -22.40
N PRO A 20 -20.01 32.13 -23.30
CA PRO A 20 -21.33 31.65 -22.97
C PRO A 20 -21.37 30.18 -22.56
N GLU A 21 -22.16 29.84 -21.56
CA GLU A 21 -22.30 28.47 -21.06
C GLU A 21 -22.75 27.48 -22.15
N ASN A 22 -23.58 27.92 -23.10
CA ASN A 22 -24.02 27.07 -24.20
C ASN A 22 -22.90 26.68 -25.19
N THR A 23 -21.76 27.33 -25.17
CA THR A 23 -20.60 26.95 -25.97
C THR A 23 -19.68 26.01 -25.19
N PHE A 24 -19.64 26.13 -23.87
CA PHE A 24 -18.80 25.31 -22.99
C PHE A 24 -19.39 23.92 -22.72
N TRP A 25 -20.63 23.86 -22.22
CA TRP A 25 -21.22 22.60 -21.73
C TRP A 25 -21.32 21.50 -22.79
N PRO A 26 -21.68 21.77 -24.07
CA PRO A 26 -21.73 20.70 -25.07
C PRO A 26 -20.38 20.00 -25.28
N ALA A 27 -19.31 20.77 -25.37
CA ALA A 27 -17.95 20.21 -25.53
C ALA A 27 -17.48 19.48 -24.26
N HIS A 28 -17.69 20.07 -23.10
CA HIS A 28 -17.34 19.50 -21.81
C HIS A 28 -18.07 18.17 -21.54
N ASN A 29 -19.40 18.16 -21.78
CA ASN A 29 -20.18 16.94 -21.59
C ASN A 29 -19.83 15.85 -22.60
N LYS A 30 -19.48 16.21 -23.85
CA LYS A 30 -18.99 15.24 -24.83
C LYS A 30 -17.64 14.61 -24.39
N MET A 31 -16.74 15.41 -23.84
CA MET A 31 -15.48 14.94 -23.28
C MET A 31 -15.74 13.97 -22.12
N LEU A 32 -16.60 14.34 -21.16
CA LEU A 32 -16.95 13.47 -20.03
C LEU A 32 -17.60 12.16 -20.49
N GLN A 33 -18.47 12.22 -21.51
CA GLN A 33 -19.08 11.01 -22.06
C GLN A 33 -18.03 10.11 -22.74
N ALA A 34 -17.03 10.68 -23.41
CA ALA A 34 -15.93 9.91 -24.00
C ALA A 34 -15.13 9.18 -22.90
N PHE A 35 -14.78 9.85 -21.80
CA PHE A 35 -14.13 9.21 -20.66
C PHE A 35 -15.00 8.11 -20.04
N LYS A 36 -16.28 8.37 -19.85
CA LYS A 36 -17.20 7.38 -19.29
C LYS A 36 -17.35 6.13 -20.17
N ASN A 37 -17.31 6.27 -21.49
CA ASN A 37 -17.34 5.14 -22.42
C ASN A 37 -16.10 4.23 -22.28
N GLU A 38 -14.96 4.80 -21.84
CA GLU A 38 -13.73 4.07 -21.53
C GLU A 38 -13.66 3.62 -20.05
N GLY A 39 -14.75 3.73 -19.29
CA GLY A 39 -14.82 3.34 -17.88
C GLY A 39 -14.11 4.31 -16.93
N ILE A 40 -13.84 5.54 -17.36
CA ILE A 40 -13.19 6.59 -16.56
C ILE A 40 -14.26 7.55 -16.05
N GLU A 41 -14.38 7.63 -14.72
CA GLU A 41 -15.29 8.56 -14.05
C GLU A 41 -14.52 9.47 -13.10
N PHE A 42 -14.85 10.75 -13.10
CA PHE A 42 -14.35 11.71 -12.13
C PHE A 42 -15.28 11.73 -10.92
N SER A 43 -14.74 11.59 -9.71
CA SER A 43 -15.51 11.69 -8.48
C SER A 43 -16.03 13.09 -8.23
N GLU A 44 -15.31 14.10 -8.74
CA GLU A 44 -15.70 15.50 -8.64
C GLU A 44 -15.12 16.31 -9.80
N ILE A 45 -15.86 17.32 -10.25
CA ILE A 45 -15.44 18.27 -11.29
C ILE A 45 -15.58 19.68 -10.73
N LEU A 46 -14.46 20.34 -10.53
CA LEU A 46 -14.33 21.63 -9.88
C LEU A 46 -13.94 22.69 -10.93
N ILE A 47 -14.82 23.64 -11.15
CA ILE A 47 -14.66 24.69 -12.17
C ILE A 47 -14.62 26.05 -11.49
N ASP A 48 -13.52 26.77 -11.66
CA ASP A 48 -13.43 28.18 -11.33
C ASP A 48 -13.73 29.02 -12.56
N LYS A 49 -14.62 30.02 -12.41
CA LYS A 49 -15.07 30.88 -13.50
C LYS A 49 -14.48 32.30 -13.48
N SER A 50 -13.63 32.58 -12.47
CA SER A 50 -13.05 33.91 -12.26
C SER A 50 -11.94 34.21 -13.25
N PHE A 51 -11.70 35.50 -13.49
CA PHE A 51 -10.52 35.97 -14.19
C PHE A 51 -9.29 36.03 -13.28
N PRO A 52 -8.06 36.07 -13.83
CA PRO A 52 -6.83 36.18 -13.03
C PRO A 52 -6.81 37.39 -12.10
N GLU A 53 -7.33 38.52 -12.55
CA GLU A 53 -7.41 39.79 -11.80
C GLU A 53 -8.34 39.75 -10.60
N ASP A 54 -9.34 38.86 -10.58
CA ASP A 54 -10.29 38.70 -9.47
C ASP A 54 -9.61 38.14 -8.22
N ASN A 55 -8.44 37.56 -8.37
CA ASN A 55 -7.68 36.95 -7.27
C ASN A 55 -8.51 35.95 -6.43
N ALA A 56 -9.48 35.27 -7.03
CA ALA A 56 -10.41 34.38 -6.34
C ALA A 56 -9.65 33.25 -5.61
N PRO A 57 -10.03 32.91 -4.36
CA PRO A 57 -9.39 31.83 -3.59
C PRO A 57 -9.62 30.45 -4.20
N THR A 58 -10.60 30.30 -5.07
CA THR A 58 -11.00 29.08 -5.76
C THR A 58 -10.20 28.83 -7.06
N ARG A 59 -9.58 29.87 -7.61
CA ARG A 59 -8.80 29.79 -8.85
C ARG A 59 -7.43 29.16 -8.64
N LYS A 60 -7.07 28.16 -9.48
CA LYS A 60 -5.69 27.62 -9.51
C LYS A 60 -4.68 28.74 -9.73
N PRO A 61 -3.56 28.75 -8.99
CA PRO A 61 -3.00 27.71 -8.13
C PRO A 61 -3.52 27.68 -6.67
N ARG A 62 -4.52 28.49 -6.32
CA ARG A 62 -5.10 28.47 -4.98
C ARG A 62 -5.99 27.26 -4.79
N THR A 63 -6.16 26.86 -3.52
CA THR A 63 -6.75 25.56 -3.14
C THR A 63 -8.20 25.65 -2.64
N GLY A 64 -8.87 26.79 -2.79
CA GLY A 64 -10.20 27.02 -2.20
C GLY A 64 -11.30 26.05 -2.61
N LEU A 65 -11.23 25.47 -3.83
CA LEU A 65 -12.13 24.41 -4.28
C LEU A 65 -11.77 23.02 -3.69
N LEU A 66 -10.59 22.87 -3.09
CA LEU A 66 -10.02 21.58 -2.69
C LEU A 66 -10.02 21.37 -1.17
N ASN A 67 -10.75 22.18 -0.41
CA ASN A 67 -10.84 22.09 1.05
C ASN A 67 -11.27 20.70 1.54
N LYS A 68 -12.20 20.05 0.83
CA LYS A 68 -12.62 18.67 1.11
C LYS A 68 -11.43 17.69 1.13
N TYR A 69 -10.47 17.87 0.22
CA TYR A 69 -9.29 17.01 0.08
C TYR A 69 -8.19 17.38 1.08
N ILE A 70 -8.06 18.67 1.42
CA ILE A 70 -7.06 19.16 2.38
C ILE A 70 -7.40 18.74 3.82
N TYR A 71 -8.68 18.78 4.17
CA TYR A 71 -9.15 18.50 5.53
C TYR A 71 -9.82 17.14 5.69
N GLY A 72 -9.95 16.38 4.59
CA GLY A 72 -10.49 15.01 4.57
C GLY A 72 -9.42 13.94 4.77
N ASP A 73 -9.83 12.69 4.72
CA ASP A 73 -8.94 11.53 4.85
C ASP A 73 -8.35 11.15 3.48
N TYR A 74 -7.52 12.05 2.93
CA TYR A 74 -6.83 11.87 1.65
C TYR A 74 -5.31 11.93 1.82
N ASP A 75 -4.60 11.00 1.20
CA ASP A 75 -3.12 11.00 1.17
C ASP A 75 -2.59 11.96 0.10
N LEU A 76 -2.58 13.25 0.41
CA LEU A 76 -2.11 14.28 -0.50
C LEU A 76 -0.62 14.14 -0.81
N ALA A 77 0.20 13.65 0.11
CA ALA A 77 1.64 13.46 -0.10
C ALA A 77 1.94 12.42 -1.19
N ASN A 78 1.03 11.45 -1.42
CA ASN A 78 1.10 10.46 -2.49
C ASN A 78 0.10 10.71 -3.61
N SER A 79 -0.57 11.86 -3.61
CA SER A 79 -1.42 12.32 -4.70
C SER A 79 -0.63 13.10 -5.78
N TYR A 80 -1.20 13.22 -6.96
CA TYR A 80 -0.58 13.87 -8.12
C TYR A 80 -1.51 14.89 -8.74
N VAL A 81 -0.98 16.10 -9.01
CA VAL A 81 -1.61 17.04 -9.94
C VAL A 81 -0.95 16.84 -11.31
N ILE A 82 -1.76 16.56 -12.33
CA ILE A 82 -1.32 16.37 -13.71
C ILE A 82 -1.84 17.55 -14.53
N GLY A 83 -0.97 18.31 -15.17
CA GLY A 83 -1.35 19.48 -15.95
C GLY A 83 -0.24 20.01 -16.84
N ASP A 84 -0.61 20.93 -17.72
CA ASP A 84 0.26 21.51 -18.75
C ASP A 84 0.71 22.95 -18.46
N ARG A 85 0.32 23.50 -17.29
CA ARG A 85 0.61 24.88 -16.92
C ARG A 85 1.43 24.95 -15.62
N GLY A 86 2.24 26.01 -15.47
CA GLY A 86 2.95 26.29 -14.22
C GLY A 86 2.01 26.40 -13.01
N THR A 87 0.79 26.91 -13.20
CA THR A 87 -0.23 26.98 -12.14
C THR A 87 -0.70 25.62 -11.65
N ASP A 88 -0.57 24.54 -12.43
CA ASP A 88 -0.85 23.19 -11.99
C ASP A 88 0.26 22.66 -11.06
N ILE A 89 1.52 23.02 -11.37
CA ILE A 89 2.66 22.68 -10.52
C ILE A 89 2.61 23.45 -9.20
N GLU A 90 2.27 24.74 -9.24
CA GLU A 90 2.07 25.56 -8.04
C GLU A 90 0.89 25.03 -7.20
N LEU A 91 -0.20 24.56 -7.84
CA LEU A 91 -1.31 23.91 -7.16
C LEU A 91 -0.85 22.67 -6.40
N ALA A 92 -0.03 21.81 -7.03
CA ALA A 92 0.53 20.64 -6.37
C ALA A 92 1.36 21.03 -5.14
N GLN A 93 2.20 22.05 -5.23
CA GLN A 93 2.99 22.57 -4.10
C GLN A 93 2.08 23.06 -2.96
N ASN A 94 1.04 23.84 -3.29
CA ASN A 94 0.09 24.36 -2.31
C ASN A 94 -0.71 23.24 -1.61
N LEU A 95 -0.96 22.12 -2.30
CA LEU A 95 -1.58 20.91 -1.76
C LEU A 95 -0.59 20.01 -1.01
N LYS A 96 0.71 20.28 -1.08
CA LYS A 96 1.79 19.39 -0.61
C LYS A 96 1.74 18.02 -1.30
N SER A 97 1.29 18.00 -2.55
CA SER A 97 1.22 16.83 -3.42
C SER A 97 2.35 16.82 -4.44
N LYS A 98 2.49 15.72 -5.16
CA LYS A 98 3.42 15.58 -6.28
C LYS A 98 2.81 16.15 -7.55
N SER A 99 3.64 16.47 -8.56
CA SER A 99 3.18 17.01 -9.83
C SER A 99 3.75 16.27 -11.03
N ILE A 100 2.92 16.14 -12.07
CA ILE A 100 3.34 15.65 -13.39
C ILE A 100 3.03 16.75 -14.39
N PHE A 101 4.08 17.29 -15.00
CA PHE A 101 3.97 18.35 -16.00
C PHE A 101 3.88 17.73 -17.41
N ILE A 102 2.82 18.08 -18.13
CA ILE A 102 2.65 17.67 -19.53
C ILE A 102 3.39 18.70 -20.41
N GLY A 103 4.68 18.45 -20.63
CA GLY A 103 5.57 19.33 -21.37
C GLY A 103 7.01 18.81 -21.33
N ASP A 104 7.92 19.54 -21.97
CA ASP A 104 9.31 19.10 -22.14
C ASP A 104 10.06 19.03 -20.79
N LYS A 105 10.03 20.10 -19.99
CA LYS A 105 10.68 20.14 -18.67
C LYS A 105 10.12 21.27 -17.80
N HIS A 106 9.91 20.93 -16.52
CA HIS A 106 9.64 21.93 -15.48
C HIS A 106 10.43 21.54 -14.23
N GLU A 107 11.25 22.47 -13.71
CA GLU A 107 12.24 22.21 -12.62
C GLU A 107 11.58 21.73 -11.31
N ASN A 108 10.35 22.17 -11.03
CA ASN A 108 9.61 21.84 -9.81
C ASN A 108 8.62 20.69 -10.00
N ALA A 109 8.60 20.05 -11.17
CA ALA A 109 7.74 18.89 -11.40
C ALA A 109 8.42 17.59 -10.98
N THR A 110 7.65 16.66 -10.42
CA THR A 110 8.12 15.30 -10.09
C THR A 110 8.46 14.52 -11.36
N LEU A 111 7.66 14.69 -12.40
CA LEU A 111 7.88 14.14 -13.74
C LEU A 111 7.47 15.20 -14.76
N SER A 112 8.24 15.34 -15.84
CA SER A 112 7.87 16.15 -17.01
C SER A 112 7.94 15.29 -18.26
N THR A 113 6.83 15.14 -18.98
CA THR A 113 6.76 14.38 -20.22
C THR A 113 5.47 14.69 -20.97
N THR A 114 5.48 14.56 -22.29
CA THR A 114 4.27 14.59 -23.13
C THR A 114 3.72 13.20 -23.43
N ASN A 115 4.43 12.16 -22.99
CA ASN A 115 4.11 10.75 -23.26
C ASN A 115 3.27 10.12 -22.13
N TRP A 116 2.00 9.88 -22.40
CA TRP A 116 1.08 9.26 -21.45
C TRP A 116 1.50 7.84 -21.01
N ASN A 117 2.23 7.08 -21.84
CA ASN A 117 2.77 5.80 -21.41
C ASN A 117 3.85 5.96 -20.33
N GLU A 118 4.67 7.02 -20.41
CA GLU A 118 5.66 7.31 -19.37
C GLU A 118 4.96 7.69 -18.06
N ILE A 119 3.90 8.51 -18.12
CA ILE A 119 3.07 8.83 -16.94
C ILE A 119 2.49 7.57 -16.34
N PHE A 120 1.91 6.70 -17.18
CA PHE A 120 1.34 5.43 -16.71
C PHE A 120 2.39 4.52 -16.06
N GLN A 121 3.55 4.33 -16.69
CA GLN A 121 4.63 3.51 -16.13
C GLN A 121 5.17 4.11 -14.83
N PHE A 122 5.33 5.43 -14.77
CA PHE A 122 5.74 6.12 -13.56
C PHE A 122 4.76 5.88 -12.42
N LEU A 123 3.47 6.09 -12.62
CA LEU A 123 2.44 5.87 -11.61
C LEU A 123 2.29 4.39 -11.23
N LYS A 124 2.50 3.46 -12.18
CA LYS A 124 2.49 2.01 -11.95
C LYS A 124 3.71 1.55 -11.12
N SER A 125 4.86 2.20 -11.29
CA SER A 125 6.12 1.83 -10.64
C SER A 125 6.28 2.38 -9.22
N ILE A 126 5.30 3.12 -8.70
CA ILE A 126 5.37 3.64 -7.34
C ILE A 126 5.40 2.46 -6.37
N PRO A 127 6.46 2.34 -5.55
CA PRO A 127 6.59 1.23 -4.63
C PRO A 127 5.46 1.23 -3.59
N ARG A 128 4.94 0.03 -3.30
CA ARG A 128 3.96 -0.18 -2.23
C ARG A 128 4.71 -0.19 -0.90
N GLN A 129 4.91 1.01 -0.35
CA GLN A 129 5.69 1.23 0.87
C GLN A 129 4.79 1.76 1.97
N PHE A 130 5.03 1.31 3.18
CA PHE A 130 4.35 1.84 4.36
C PHE A 130 5.28 1.82 5.58
N LYS A 131 5.15 2.86 6.42
CA LYS A 131 5.82 2.95 7.71
C LYS A 131 4.78 3.09 8.79
N ILE A 132 4.86 2.25 9.81
CA ILE A 132 4.02 2.31 11.00
C ILE A 132 4.91 2.43 12.23
N ASN A 133 4.51 3.30 13.14
CA ASN A 133 4.96 3.28 14.52
C ASN A 133 3.74 2.95 15.40
N ARG A 134 3.85 1.88 16.19
CA ARG A 134 2.88 1.47 17.19
C ARG A 134 3.52 1.57 18.56
N LYS A 135 2.88 2.30 19.46
CA LYS A 135 3.34 2.50 20.81
C LYS A 135 2.25 2.13 21.81
N THR A 136 2.60 1.24 22.73
CA THR A 136 1.80 0.86 23.90
C THR A 136 2.57 1.24 25.17
N ASN A 137 2.12 0.77 26.32
CA ASN A 137 2.88 0.90 27.57
C ASN A 137 4.03 -0.14 27.65
N GLU A 138 3.94 -1.21 26.87
CA GLU A 138 4.79 -2.39 26.89
C GLU A 138 5.82 -2.38 25.76
N THR A 139 5.44 -1.80 24.60
CA THR A 139 6.27 -1.83 23.39
C THR A 139 6.27 -0.48 22.66
N ASP A 140 7.39 -0.16 21.97
CA ASP A 140 7.49 0.91 20.98
C ASP A 140 8.11 0.30 19.71
N ILE A 141 7.30 0.15 18.67
CA ILE A 141 7.62 -0.63 17.47
C ILE A 141 7.56 0.25 16.23
N THR A 142 8.60 0.18 15.41
CA THR A 142 8.62 0.77 14.08
C THR A 142 8.78 -0.32 13.04
N VAL A 143 7.83 -0.41 12.11
CA VAL A 143 7.88 -1.26 10.92
C VAL A 143 7.93 -0.39 9.67
N GLU A 144 8.95 -0.57 8.82
CA GLU A 144 9.02 0.00 7.49
C GLU A 144 8.98 -1.14 6.46
N LEU A 145 7.97 -1.16 5.62
CA LEU A 145 7.70 -2.21 4.64
C LEU A 145 7.72 -1.66 3.22
N ASN A 146 8.41 -2.35 2.30
CA ASN A 146 8.31 -2.14 0.87
C ASN A 146 8.00 -3.47 0.19
N LEU A 147 6.77 -3.63 -0.30
CA LEU A 147 6.33 -4.86 -1.00
C LEU A 147 7.03 -5.07 -2.35
N ASP A 148 7.54 -4.00 -2.95
CA ASP A 148 8.23 -4.03 -4.24
C ASP A 148 9.76 -3.93 -4.07
N GLY A 149 10.27 -4.37 -2.89
CA GLY A 149 11.68 -4.40 -2.53
C GLY A 149 12.48 -5.54 -3.15
N ASN A 150 13.71 -5.69 -2.66
CA ASN A 150 14.69 -6.67 -3.17
C ASN A 150 15.15 -7.68 -2.09
N GLY A 151 14.45 -7.78 -0.97
CA GLY A 151 14.78 -8.68 0.13
C GLY A 151 15.83 -8.12 1.09
N LYS A 152 15.91 -6.80 1.24
CA LYS A 152 16.76 -6.14 2.24
C LYS A 152 16.02 -6.13 3.58
N GLY A 153 16.69 -6.59 4.64
CA GLY A 153 16.15 -6.65 5.99
C GLY A 153 17.01 -5.92 7.01
N TYR A 154 16.37 -5.35 8.03
CA TYR A 154 16.99 -4.90 9.25
C TYR A 154 16.06 -5.22 10.41
N PHE A 155 16.54 -6.00 11.38
CA PHE A 155 15.74 -6.49 12.49
C PHE A 155 16.47 -6.27 13.81
N ASN A 156 15.77 -5.72 14.77
CA ASN A 156 16.26 -5.47 16.11
C ASN A 156 15.08 -5.56 17.09
N THR A 157 14.65 -6.79 17.39
CA THR A 157 13.55 -7.06 18.32
C THR A 157 14.05 -7.34 19.74
N GLY A 158 15.35 -7.62 19.89
CA GLY A 158 15.95 -8.09 21.12
C GLY A 158 15.85 -9.62 21.30
N ILE A 159 15.19 -10.33 20.36
CA ILE A 159 15.04 -11.79 20.36
C ILE A 159 15.73 -12.33 19.11
N GLY A 160 16.95 -12.86 19.25
CA GLY A 160 17.79 -13.21 18.10
C GLY A 160 17.16 -14.22 17.14
N PHE A 161 16.48 -15.24 17.66
CA PHE A 161 15.79 -16.22 16.82
C PHE A 161 14.59 -15.60 16.08
N PHE A 162 13.89 -14.67 16.71
CA PHE A 162 12.78 -13.96 16.06
C PHE A 162 13.26 -13.04 14.94
N ASP A 163 14.39 -12.34 15.15
CA ASP A 163 15.03 -11.54 14.09
C ASP A 163 15.36 -12.41 12.87
N HIS A 164 15.91 -13.63 13.11
CA HIS A 164 16.18 -14.59 12.03
C HIS A 164 14.90 -15.03 11.30
N MET A 165 13.79 -15.24 12.01
CA MET A 165 12.50 -15.60 11.38
C MET A 165 11.94 -14.44 10.53
N LEU A 166 12.04 -13.20 11.00
CA LEU A 166 11.64 -12.01 10.22
C LEU A 166 12.53 -11.83 8.99
N GLU A 167 13.81 -12.17 9.06
CA GLU A 167 14.72 -12.17 7.91
C GLU A 167 14.24 -13.13 6.81
N GLN A 168 13.69 -14.31 7.16
CA GLN A 168 13.11 -15.23 6.18
C GLN A 168 11.97 -14.56 5.39
N ILE A 169 11.12 -13.77 6.07
CA ILE A 169 10.03 -13.03 5.42
C ILE A 169 10.59 -12.05 4.40
N SER A 170 11.57 -11.23 4.79
CA SER A 170 12.20 -10.26 3.89
C SER A 170 12.86 -10.94 2.69
N LYS A 171 13.78 -11.86 2.96
CA LYS A 171 14.63 -12.49 1.94
C LYS A 171 13.82 -13.30 0.93
N HIS A 172 12.97 -14.21 1.40
CA HIS A 172 12.21 -15.11 0.56
C HIS A 172 10.95 -14.48 -0.02
N GLY A 173 10.37 -13.48 0.67
CA GLY A 173 9.25 -12.65 0.20
C GLY A 173 9.65 -11.63 -0.86
N ASN A 174 10.97 -11.39 -1.04
CA ASN A 174 11.49 -10.34 -1.92
C ASN A 174 10.84 -8.99 -1.61
N ILE A 175 10.84 -8.65 -0.31
CA ILE A 175 10.34 -7.39 0.24
C ILE A 175 11.47 -6.73 1.03
N ASP A 176 11.51 -5.39 1.06
CA ASP A 176 12.38 -4.73 2.02
C ASP A 176 11.60 -4.53 3.31
N LEU A 177 12.19 -4.94 4.44
CA LEU A 177 11.53 -4.93 5.73
C LEU A 177 12.51 -4.49 6.83
N LYS A 178 12.13 -3.43 7.55
CA LYS A 178 12.83 -2.99 8.74
C LYS A 178 11.88 -3.11 9.94
N VAL A 179 12.36 -3.73 11.02
CA VAL A 179 11.64 -3.85 12.29
C VAL A 179 12.57 -3.42 13.42
N GLU A 180 12.18 -2.39 14.14
CA GLU A 180 12.85 -1.90 15.34
C GLU A 180 11.87 -1.92 16.50
N VAL A 181 12.27 -2.52 17.61
CA VAL A 181 11.44 -2.70 18.80
C VAL A 181 12.18 -2.27 20.06
N LYS A 182 11.45 -1.62 20.95
CA LYS A 182 11.78 -1.48 22.37
C LYS A 182 10.63 -2.10 23.14
N GLY A 183 10.79 -3.33 23.60
CA GLY A 183 9.80 -4.09 24.36
C GLY A 183 10.28 -4.33 25.79
N ASP A 184 9.37 -4.76 26.63
CA ASP A 184 9.57 -5.10 28.04
C ASP A 184 10.04 -6.55 28.22
N LEU A 185 11.12 -6.93 27.51
CA LEU A 185 11.68 -8.28 27.50
C LEU A 185 12.11 -8.77 28.89
N GLU A 186 12.23 -7.90 29.87
CA GLU A 186 12.42 -8.25 31.28
C GLU A 186 11.18 -8.91 31.92
N ILE A 187 10.00 -8.75 31.29
CA ILE A 187 8.76 -9.42 31.68
C ILE A 187 8.68 -10.77 30.97
N ASP A 188 8.50 -10.73 29.64
CA ASP A 188 8.64 -11.84 28.73
C ASP A 188 8.73 -11.37 27.27
N GLU A 189 8.81 -12.29 26.29
CA GLU A 189 8.84 -11.99 24.87
C GLU A 189 7.45 -11.87 24.21
N HIS A 190 6.38 -12.21 24.92
CA HIS A 190 5.02 -12.30 24.39
C HIS A 190 4.57 -10.97 23.76
N HIS A 191 4.63 -9.87 24.52
CA HIS A 191 4.21 -8.54 24.05
C HIS A 191 5.00 -8.11 22.82
N THR A 192 6.30 -8.36 22.80
CA THR A 192 7.17 -8.03 21.66
C THR A 192 6.78 -8.81 20.41
N ILE A 193 6.57 -10.11 20.47
CA ILE A 193 6.25 -10.96 19.31
C ILE A 193 4.86 -10.65 18.78
N GLU A 194 3.87 -10.56 19.67
CA GLU A 194 2.49 -10.27 19.29
C GLU A 194 2.34 -8.87 18.66
N ASP A 195 2.86 -7.84 19.30
CA ASP A 195 2.77 -6.47 18.83
C ASP A 195 3.56 -6.23 17.53
N VAL A 196 4.69 -6.92 17.30
CA VAL A 196 5.38 -6.94 16.01
C VAL A 196 4.49 -7.55 14.95
N ALA A 197 3.83 -8.69 15.22
CA ALA A 197 2.95 -9.34 14.27
C ALA A 197 1.74 -8.48 13.90
N LEU A 198 1.12 -7.82 14.89
CA LEU A 198 0.02 -6.87 14.67
C LEU A 198 0.47 -5.69 13.79
N THR A 199 1.62 -5.10 14.12
CA THR A 199 2.16 -3.94 13.38
C THR A 199 2.55 -4.32 11.96
N LEU A 200 3.18 -5.49 11.77
CA LEU A 200 3.55 -6.02 10.46
C LEU A 200 2.32 -6.31 9.60
N GLY A 201 1.30 -6.96 10.16
CA GLY A 201 0.05 -7.24 9.46
C GLY A 201 -0.67 -5.97 9.02
N GLU A 202 -0.72 -4.95 9.87
CA GLU A 202 -1.25 -3.64 9.51
C GLU A 202 -0.44 -2.98 8.38
N ALA A 203 0.90 -3.05 8.44
CA ALA A 203 1.77 -2.54 7.37
C ALA A 203 1.47 -3.24 6.03
N PHE A 204 1.26 -4.56 6.03
CA PHE A 204 0.84 -5.30 4.83
C PHE A 204 -0.52 -4.83 4.33
N LEU A 205 -1.51 -4.71 5.20
CA LEU A 205 -2.86 -4.25 4.82
C LEU A 205 -2.81 -2.88 4.13
N LYS A 206 -2.07 -1.93 4.71
CA LYS A 206 -1.90 -0.57 4.17
C LYS A 206 -1.14 -0.56 2.85
N ALA A 207 -0.03 -1.31 2.77
CA ALA A 207 0.80 -1.38 1.56
C ALA A 207 0.11 -2.12 0.39
N LEU A 208 -0.75 -3.09 0.66
CA LEU A 208 -1.56 -3.78 -0.36
C LEU A 208 -2.68 -2.89 -0.92
N GLY A 209 -3.12 -1.90 -0.17
CA GLY A 209 -4.14 -0.95 -0.60
C GLY A 209 -5.44 -1.63 -1.03
N SER A 210 -5.98 -1.27 -2.18
CA SER A 210 -7.21 -1.83 -2.74
C SER A 210 -7.10 -3.28 -3.22
N LYS A 211 -5.88 -3.82 -3.24
CA LYS A 211 -5.58 -5.19 -3.72
C LYS A 211 -5.93 -5.44 -5.20
N LYS A 212 -6.13 -4.37 -5.98
CA LYS A 212 -6.33 -4.51 -7.42
C LYS A 212 -5.06 -5.02 -8.12
N GLY A 213 -5.22 -5.95 -9.05
CA GLY A 213 -4.13 -6.46 -9.86
C GLY A 213 -3.10 -7.30 -9.11
N ILE A 214 -3.39 -7.82 -7.92
CA ILE A 214 -2.53 -8.80 -7.25
C ILE A 214 -2.97 -10.23 -7.56
N GLU A 215 -2.05 -11.20 -7.44
CA GLU A 215 -2.36 -12.63 -7.58
C GLU A 215 -3.21 -13.17 -6.42
N ARG A 216 -3.16 -12.56 -5.25
CA ARG A 216 -3.96 -12.84 -4.06
C ARG A 216 -3.60 -14.13 -3.30
N TYR A 217 -3.14 -15.20 -3.95
CA TYR A 217 -2.94 -16.55 -3.39
C TYR A 217 -1.48 -17.06 -3.44
N GLY A 218 -1.14 -18.07 -2.64
CA GLY A 218 0.17 -18.77 -2.60
C GLY A 218 0.27 -19.87 -1.52
N PHE A 219 1.23 -20.66 -1.20
CA PHE A 219 2.08 -21.69 -1.76
C PHE A 219 2.71 -22.66 -0.68
N LEU A 220 3.61 -23.58 -1.06
CA LEU A 220 4.12 -24.80 -0.39
C LEU A 220 5.66 -24.93 -0.51
N LEU A 221 6.39 -25.47 0.53
CA LEU A 221 7.85 -25.55 0.55
C LEU A 221 8.43 -26.74 1.36
N PRO A 222 9.33 -27.58 0.77
CA PRO A 222 10.15 -28.54 1.50
C PRO A 222 11.41 -27.89 2.08
N MET A 223 11.89 -28.36 3.22
CA MET A 223 13.17 -28.04 3.82
C MET A 223 13.74 -29.27 4.54
N ASP A 224 14.74 -29.91 3.91
CA ASP A 224 15.30 -31.18 4.32
C ASP A 224 14.19 -32.22 4.59
N GLU A 225 14.07 -32.78 5.80
CA GLU A 225 13.03 -33.72 6.21
C GLU A 225 11.70 -33.05 6.51
N CYS A 226 11.64 -31.70 6.54
CA CYS A 226 10.44 -30.96 6.84
C CYS A 226 9.68 -30.55 5.59
N LEU A 227 8.37 -30.55 5.66
CA LEU A 227 7.48 -30.01 4.63
C LEU A 227 6.50 -29.01 5.24
N ALA A 228 6.56 -27.76 4.78
CA ALA A 228 5.61 -26.72 5.14
C ALA A 228 4.67 -26.40 3.96
N GLN A 229 3.39 -26.33 4.27
CA GLN A 229 2.32 -25.91 3.35
C GLN A 229 1.71 -24.62 3.91
N VAL A 230 1.79 -23.55 3.16
CA VAL A 230 1.23 -22.25 3.56
C VAL A 230 0.35 -21.72 2.44
N GLY A 231 -0.96 -21.66 2.67
CA GLY A 231 -1.91 -21.03 1.79
C GLY A 231 -2.32 -19.66 2.35
N ILE A 232 -2.20 -18.60 1.57
CA ILE A 232 -2.65 -17.25 1.95
C ILE A 232 -3.70 -16.74 0.97
N ASP A 233 -4.70 -16.00 1.50
CA ASP A 233 -5.68 -15.26 0.71
C ASP A 233 -5.91 -13.88 1.34
N PHE A 234 -5.50 -12.82 0.66
CA PHE A 234 -5.77 -11.43 1.06
C PHE A 234 -7.23 -11.02 0.79
N GLY A 235 -8.17 -11.89 1.15
CA GLY A 235 -9.60 -11.76 0.89
C GLY A 235 -10.36 -10.77 1.80
N GLY A 236 -9.67 -10.06 2.69
CA GLY A 236 -10.29 -9.06 3.57
C GLY A 236 -10.94 -9.62 4.85
N ARG A 237 -10.95 -10.92 5.05
CA ARG A 237 -11.52 -11.60 6.24
C ARG A 237 -10.42 -12.38 6.95
N PRO A 238 -10.14 -12.10 8.24
CA PRO A 238 -9.12 -12.81 8.99
C PRO A 238 -9.57 -14.24 9.33
N TRP A 239 -8.70 -15.21 9.08
CA TRP A 239 -8.89 -16.61 9.53
C TRP A 239 -7.55 -17.34 9.52
N LEU A 240 -7.17 -17.92 10.65
CA LEU A 240 -6.00 -18.80 10.75
C LEU A 240 -6.45 -20.26 10.94
N VAL A 241 -5.88 -21.16 10.13
CA VAL A 241 -5.85 -22.60 10.40
C VAL A 241 -4.39 -22.99 10.63
N TRP A 242 -4.12 -23.60 11.79
CA TRP A 242 -2.79 -23.98 12.22
C TRP A 242 -2.72 -25.48 12.49
N GLU A 243 -1.94 -26.21 11.68
CA GLU A 243 -1.69 -27.64 11.79
C GLU A 243 -0.18 -27.90 11.85
N ALA A 244 0.49 -27.36 12.86
CA ALA A 244 1.91 -27.59 13.12
C ALA A 244 2.14 -27.75 14.62
N ASN A 245 2.54 -28.96 15.02
CA ASN A 245 2.82 -29.27 16.42
C ASN A 245 4.31 -29.15 16.72
N PHE A 246 4.62 -28.62 17.89
CA PHE A 246 5.98 -28.49 18.45
C PHE A 246 5.97 -29.15 19.83
N GLU A 247 7.00 -29.97 20.08
CA GLU A 247 7.17 -30.68 21.36
C GLU A 247 8.15 -29.95 22.30
N ARG A 248 9.10 -29.19 21.70
CA ARG A 248 10.03 -28.36 22.45
C ARG A 248 9.34 -27.10 22.94
N GLU A 249 9.60 -26.70 24.17
CA GLU A 249 9.08 -25.44 24.73
C GLU A 249 9.72 -24.22 24.05
N MET A 250 11.00 -24.30 23.69
CA MET A 250 11.78 -23.19 23.14
C MET A 250 12.58 -23.61 21.90
N ILE A 251 12.71 -22.71 20.95
CA ILE A 251 13.68 -22.78 19.85
C ILE A 251 14.45 -21.45 19.82
N GLY A 252 15.76 -21.51 20.12
CA GLY A 252 16.50 -20.30 20.50
C GLY A 252 15.90 -19.68 21.75
N GLU A 253 15.69 -18.37 21.73
CA GLU A 253 15.03 -17.61 22.79
C GLU A 253 13.52 -17.45 22.56
N MET A 254 12.92 -18.17 21.61
CA MET A 254 11.51 -18.01 21.24
C MET A 254 10.69 -19.21 21.70
N PRO A 255 9.64 -19.04 22.54
CA PRO A 255 8.71 -20.08 22.89
C PRO A 255 7.93 -20.57 21.65
N THR A 256 7.74 -21.87 21.54
CA THR A 256 7.10 -22.47 20.38
C THR A 256 5.60 -22.13 20.26
N GLU A 257 4.95 -21.85 21.38
CA GLU A 257 3.56 -21.36 21.37
C GLU A 257 3.41 -20.01 20.66
N MET A 258 4.46 -19.16 20.71
CA MET A 258 4.45 -17.86 20.07
C MET A 258 4.45 -17.92 18.54
N PHE A 259 4.78 -19.06 17.95
CA PHE A 259 4.70 -19.21 16.48
C PHE A 259 3.25 -19.06 15.99
N MET A 260 2.32 -19.77 16.63
CA MET A 260 0.90 -19.64 16.29
C MET A 260 0.38 -18.22 16.58
N HIS A 261 0.76 -17.64 17.72
CA HIS A 261 0.36 -16.29 18.10
C HIS A 261 0.83 -15.25 17.08
N PHE A 262 2.07 -15.33 16.60
CA PHE A 262 2.59 -14.46 15.53
C PHE A 262 1.69 -14.49 14.28
N PHE A 263 1.43 -15.70 13.75
CA PHE A 263 0.62 -15.84 12.54
C PHE A 263 -0.85 -15.45 12.77
N LYS A 264 -1.38 -15.66 13.96
CA LYS A 264 -2.74 -15.22 14.32
C LYS A 264 -2.86 -13.69 14.30
N SER A 265 -1.94 -13.00 14.98
CA SER A 265 -1.93 -11.54 15.08
C SER A 265 -1.68 -10.88 13.72
N PHE A 266 -0.75 -11.43 12.92
CA PHE A 266 -0.58 -11.01 11.53
C PHE A 266 -1.86 -11.15 10.71
N THR A 267 -2.50 -12.33 10.79
CA THR A 267 -3.72 -12.64 10.03
C THR A 267 -4.86 -11.68 10.37
N ASP A 268 -5.01 -11.34 11.64
CA ASP A 268 -6.07 -10.45 12.12
C ASP A 268 -5.92 -9.03 11.58
N THR A 269 -4.71 -8.52 11.50
CA THR A 269 -4.44 -7.13 11.07
C THR A 269 -4.23 -7.00 9.56
N ALA A 270 -3.59 -7.98 8.91
CA ALA A 270 -3.47 -8.05 7.45
C ALA A 270 -4.82 -8.35 6.75
N LYS A 271 -5.86 -8.74 7.51
CA LYS A 271 -7.17 -9.14 7.00
C LYS A 271 -7.07 -10.21 5.93
N CYS A 272 -6.33 -11.28 6.22
CA CYS A 272 -6.14 -12.41 5.30
C CYS A 272 -6.62 -13.73 5.89
N ASN A 273 -6.86 -14.72 5.04
CA ASN A 273 -6.95 -16.11 5.47
C ASN A 273 -5.55 -16.72 5.36
N LEU A 274 -5.15 -17.49 6.35
CA LEU A 274 -3.88 -18.18 6.39
C LEU A 274 -4.08 -19.62 6.87
N HIS A 275 -3.65 -20.58 6.05
CA HIS A 275 -3.62 -21.99 6.39
C HIS A 275 -2.17 -22.43 6.46
N VAL A 276 -1.77 -22.96 7.60
CA VAL A 276 -0.41 -23.47 7.85
C VAL A 276 -0.50 -24.94 8.24
N LYS A 277 0.25 -25.77 7.53
CA LYS A 277 0.47 -27.16 7.89
C LYS A 277 1.94 -27.49 7.75
N ALA A 278 2.54 -28.12 8.76
CA ALA A 278 3.94 -28.51 8.70
C ALA A 278 4.18 -29.87 9.39
N GLN A 279 5.08 -30.64 8.80
CA GLN A 279 5.53 -31.95 9.29
C GLN A 279 7.06 -32.00 9.20
N GLY A 280 7.68 -32.78 10.06
CA GLY A 280 9.13 -33.00 10.14
C GLY A 280 9.56 -33.19 11.59
N ASP A 281 10.73 -33.78 11.79
CA ASP A 281 11.25 -34.14 13.11
C ASP A 281 12.07 -33.00 13.74
N ASN A 282 12.85 -32.26 12.93
CA ASN A 282 13.61 -31.12 13.42
C ASN A 282 12.72 -29.87 13.50
N GLU A 283 12.42 -29.45 14.70
CA GLU A 283 11.50 -28.35 14.94
C GLU A 283 12.04 -26.98 14.53
N HIS A 284 13.36 -26.79 14.56
CA HIS A 284 13.99 -25.59 13.98
C HIS A 284 13.75 -25.54 12.45
N HIS A 285 14.03 -26.64 11.74
CA HIS A 285 13.75 -26.75 10.30
C HIS A 285 12.25 -26.57 10.00
N LYS A 286 11.38 -27.12 10.85
CA LYS A 286 9.92 -27.03 10.72
C LYS A 286 9.45 -25.59 10.76
N ILE A 287 9.84 -24.80 11.77
CA ILE A 287 9.40 -23.40 11.87
C ILE A 287 10.06 -22.51 10.81
N GLU A 288 11.33 -22.74 10.51
CA GLU A 288 12.01 -22.00 9.45
C GLU A 288 11.36 -22.28 8.07
N ALA A 289 10.97 -23.55 7.78
CA ALA A 289 10.22 -23.91 6.58
C ALA A 289 8.86 -23.20 6.53
N ILE A 290 8.16 -23.06 7.66
CA ILE A 290 6.88 -22.31 7.73
C ILE A 290 7.11 -20.85 7.36
N PHE A 291 8.11 -20.15 7.93
CA PHE A 291 8.38 -18.75 7.62
C PHE A 291 8.83 -18.56 6.17
N LYS A 292 9.63 -19.47 5.62
CA LYS A 292 10.03 -19.46 4.19
C LYS A 292 8.83 -19.67 3.28
N ALA A 293 7.95 -20.64 3.59
CA ALA A 293 6.73 -20.92 2.83
C ALA A 293 5.76 -19.72 2.89
N PHE A 294 5.59 -19.12 4.06
CA PHE A 294 4.82 -17.90 4.26
C PHE A 294 5.37 -16.74 3.42
N ALA A 295 6.68 -16.52 3.44
CA ALA A 295 7.33 -15.50 2.63
C ALA A 295 7.11 -15.72 1.13
N LYS A 296 7.19 -16.98 0.66
CA LYS A 296 6.91 -17.35 -0.73
C LYS A 296 5.44 -17.18 -1.10
N ALA A 297 4.53 -17.54 -0.19
CA ALA A 297 3.10 -17.31 -0.35
C ALA A 297 2.79 -15.81 -0.50
N ILE A 298 3.38 -14.96 0.35
CA ILE A 298 3.30 -13.51 0.22
C ILE A 298 3.85 -13.02 -1.12
N LYS A 299 5.05 -13.51 -1.52
CA LYS A 299 5.67 -13.12 -2.79
C LYS A 299 4.73 -13.36 -3.97
N MET A 300 4.11 -14.54 -4.03
CA MET A 300 3.13 -14.86 -5.07
C MET A 300 1.89 -13.97 -4.97
N ALA A 301 1.27 -13.93 -3.79
CA ALA A 301 0.02 -13.23 -3.55
C ALA A 301 0.10 -11.72 -3.81
N LYS A 302 1.23 -11.08 -3.53
CA LYS A 302 1.47 -9.64 -3.75
C LYS A 302 1.85 -9.28 -5.19
N THR A 303 2.20 -10.27 -6.03
CA THR A 303 2.64 -10.02 -7.40
C THR A 303 1.55 -9.29 -8.17
N LYS A 304 1.93 -8.20 -8.84
CA LYS A 304 1.02 -7.45 -9.72
C LYS A 304 0.90 -8.14 -11.06
N THR A 305 -0.33 -8.25 -11.55
CA THR A 305 -0.65 -8.73 -12.89
C THR A 305 -0.99 -7.55 -13.81
N ASP A 306 -1.03 -7.79 -15.11
CA ASP A 306 -1.51 -6.78 -16.08
C ASP A 306 -3.04 -6.62 -16.03
N ASN A 307 -3.75 -7.50 -15.34
CA ASN A 307 -5.17 -7.35 -15.06
C ASN A 307 -5.39 -6.42 -13.88
N HIS A 308 -5.87 -5.22 -14.12
CA HIS A 308 -6.13 -4.20 -13.11
C HIS A 308 -7.47 -4.37 -12.37
N SER A 309 -8.20 -5.48 -12.58
CA SER A 309 -9.44 -5.76 -11.87
C SER A 309 -9.17 -6.23 -10.44
N ILE A 310 -10.16 -6.04 -9.55
CA ILE A 310 -10.15 -6.71 -8.24
C ILE A 310 -10.33 -8.21 -8.49
N PRO A 311 -9.45 -9.09 -7.97
CA PRO A 311 -9.56 -10.53 -8.15
C PRO A 311 -10.68 -11.12 -7.29
N SER A 312 -11.91 -10.68 -7.54
CA SER A 312 -13.12 -11.07 -6.83
C SER A 312 -14.34 -10.94 -7.73
N THR A 313 -15.14 -12.01 -7.83
CA THR A 313 -16.41 -11.99 -8.53
C THR A 313 -17.45 -11.04 -7.90
N LYS A 314 -17.22 -10.65 -6.62
CA LYS A 314 -18.06 -9.69 -5.89
C LYS A 314 -17.67 -8.23 -6.14
N GLY A 315 -16.57 -7.97 -6.88
CA GLY A 315 -16.06 -6.63 -7.14
C GLY A 315 -15.48 -5.90 -5.93
N LYS A 316 -15.30 -6.60 -4.79
CA LYS A 316 -14.69 -6.08 -3.55
C LYS A 316 -13.99 -7.20 -2.77
N LEU A 317 -13.01 -6.84 -1.95
CA LEU A 317 -12.28 -7.67 -1.00
C LEU A 317 -12.28 -7.05 0.40
#